data_0855c11c3e96edc37709114d601e874e
#
_entry.id   0855c11c3e96edc37709114d601e874e
#
_cell.length_a   1.000
_cell.length_b   1.000
_cell.length_c   1.000
_cell.angle_alpha   90.00
_cell.angle_beta   90.00
_cell.angle_gamma   90.00
#
_symmetry.space_group_name_H-M   'P 1'
#
loop_
_entity.id
_entity.type
_entity.pdbx_description
1 polymer ?
#
loop_
_entity_poly.entity_id
_entity_poly.type
_entity_poly.pdbx_seq_one_letter_code
_entity_poly.pdbx_strand_id
1 'polypeptide(L)'
;AGRPEFVVHSPGRVNLIGEHVDYNGGLVLPMAIDRGTAIAARRRDDRKVVMWAEAVAQQDAFDLDRTGRVNKCDWCNYVRGVAALLARAGVDVPGADVVIAGDLPIGGGLSSSASLEVGSGYALLALAGAEMDRLRLAQLCQQAEHQFAGVPCGLMDQYAVVFGRAGQAIRMDCRTLAHQLVPCDHEAIAWVVLDSKAPRKLGASGYARRRKECDKALAIIRKAGHDVTSLGEVTLETLLACEDRLGETLTRRVRHVVTEIGRVVEGSDYLSIGRYDLFGRLMYASHR
;
A
#
# COMPACT_ATOMS: atom_id res chain seq x y z
N ALA A 1 15.96 10.55 -27.74
CA ALA A 1 15.15 9.54 -27.08
C ALA A 1 14.18 8.94 -28.09
N GLY A 2 14.06 7.59 -28.15
CA GLY A 2 13.12 6.90 -29.04
C GLY A 2 11.70 6.91 -28.46
N ARG A 3 10.73 6.36 -29.22
CA ARG A 3 9.36 6.17 -28.73
C ARG A 3 9.32 5.04 -27.69
N PRO A 4 8.48 5.14 -26.65
CA PRO A 4 8.26 4.02 -25.74
C PRO A 4 7.53 2.87 -26.46
N GLU A 5 7.79 1.64 -26.05
CA GLU A 5 7.03 0.47 -26.50
C GLU A 5 5.74 0.32 -25.69
N PHE A 6 5.83 0.65 -24.39
CA PHE A 6 4.70 0.60 -23.47
C PHE A 6 4.61 1.86 -22.63
N VAL A 7 3.39 2.26 -22.33
CA VAL A 7 3.08 3.27 -21.31
C VAL A 7 2.09 2.64 -20.34
N VAL A 8 2.48 2.58 -19.08
CA VAL A 8 1.64 2.07 -17.98
C VAL A 8 1.23 3.24 -17.13
N HIS A 9 -0.06 3.34 -16.83
CA HIS A 9 -0.59 4.26 -15.83
C HIS A 9 -0.99 3.47 -14.59
N SER A 10 -0.39 3.80 -13.44
CA SER A 10 -0.61 3.16 -12.16
C SER A 10 -1.24 4.18 -11.20
N PRO A 11 -2.46 3.95 -10.69
CA PRO A 11 -3.13 4.92 -9.84
C PRO A 11 -2.45 5.05 -8.47
N GLY A 12 -2.71 6.16 -7.79
CA GLY A 12 -2.57 6.23 -6.34
C GLY A 12 -3.78 5.65 -5.64
N ARG A 13 -3.74 5.66 -4.31
CA ARG A 13 -4.90 5.26 -3.50
C ARG A 13 -5.12 6.21 -2.32
N VAL A 14 -6.36 6.31 -1.88
CA VAL A 14 -6.72 6.84 -0.56
C VAL A 14 -7.38 5.73 0.24
N ASN A 15 -7.09 5.65 1.55
CA ASN A 15 -7.85 4.78 2.43
C ASN A 15 -8.98 5.60 3.06
N LEU A 16 -10.23 5.15 2.91
CA LEU A 16 -11.39 5.88 3.40
C LEU A 16 -11.54 5.72 4.92
N ILE A 17 -11.43 4.50 5.40
CA ILE A 17 -11.34 4.08 6.81
C ILE A 17 -10.61 2.74 6.89
N GLY A 18 -10.23 2.32 8.11
CA GLY A 18 -9.39 1.13 8.30
C GLY A 18 -7.93 1.50 8.51
N GLU A 19 -7.68 2.65 9.17
CA GLU A 19 -6.33 3.13 9.41
C GLU A 19 -5.57 2.26 10.42
N HIS A 20 -4.32 1.91 10.08
CA HIS A 20 -3.44 1.12 10.94
C HIS A 20 -3.93 -0.30 11.27
N VAL A 21 -4.81 -0.88 10.46
CA VAL A 21 -5.29 -2.26 10.67
C VAL A 21 -4.80 -3.25 9.62
N ASP A 22 -4.22 -2.80 8.52
CA ASP A 22 -3.68 -3.61 7.44
C ASP A 22 -2.58 -4.58 7.91
N TYR A 23 -1.61 -4.11 8.64
CA TYR A 23 -0.53 -4.93 9.22
C TYR A 23 -0.95 -5.68 10.51
N ASN A 24 -2.19 -5.47 10.98
CA ASN A 24 -2.80 -6.15 12.11
C ASN A 24 -3.80 -7.25 11.68
N GLY A 25 -3.88 -7.59 10.39
CA GLY A 25 -4.82 -8.58 9.87
C GLY A 25 -6.28 -8.13 9.95
N GLY A 26 -6.53 -6.82 9.91
CA GLY A 26 -7.87 -6.25 9.97
C GLY A 26 -8.49 -6.00 8.59
N LEU A 27 -9.65 -5.34 8.60
CA LEU A 27 -10.36 -4.90 7.41
C LEU A 27 -10.00 -3.47 7.05
N VAL A 28 -9.77 -3.20 5.77
CA VAL A 28 -9.47 -1.86 5.23
C VAL A 28 -10.46 -1.52 4.10
N LEU A 29 -10.60 -0.23 3.81
CA LEU A 29 -11.50 0.25 2.77
C LEU A 29 -10.82 1.30 1.87
N PRO A 30 -9.73 0.95 1.16
CA PRO A 30 -9.09 1.84 0.22
C PRO A 30 -9.89 1.96 -1.09
N MET A 31 -9.66 3.06 -1.80
CA MET A 31 -10.06 3.22 -3.21
C MET A 31 -8.90 3.76 -4.04
N ALA A 32 -8.80 3.35 -5.30
CA ALA A 32 -7.91 3.96 -6.27
C ALA A 32 -8.42 5.37 -6.62
N ILE A 33 -7.50 6.27 -6.92
CA ILE A 33 -7.81 7.65 -7.31
C ILE A 33 -7.38 7.90 -8.75
N ASP A 34 -7.87 8.99 -9.34
CA ASP A 34 -7.60 9.40 -10.72
C ASP A 34 -6.20 9.96 -10.95
N ARG A 35 -5.45 10.23 -9.87
CA ARG A 35 -4.03 10.61 -9.92
C ARG A 35 -3.13 9.38 -9.84
N GLY A 36 -1.98 9.45 -10.53
CA GLY A 36 -1.13 8.27 -10.62
C GLY A 36 0.28 8.56 -11.09
N THR A 37 1.00 7.46 -11.31
CA THR A 37 2.33 7.43 -11.92
C THR A 37 2.22 6.86 -13.34
N ALA A 38 2.70 7.59 -14.31
CA ALA A 38 2.87 7.13 -15.69
C ALA A 38 4.31 6.64 -15.89
N ILE A 39 4.48 5.43 -16.41
CA ILE A 39 5.76 4.81 -16.68
C ILE A 39 5.83 4.48 -18.16
N ALA A 40 6.68 5.21 -18.89
CA ALA A 40 6.98 4.94 -20.28
C ALA A 40 8.26 4.12 -20.37
N ALA A 41 8.20 2.96 -21.02
CA ALA A 41 9.31 2.04 -21.08
C ALA A 41 9.57 1.51 -22.51
N ARG A 42 10.83 1.25 -22.82
CA ARG A 42 11.26 0.55 -24.03
C ARG A 42 12.42 -0.38 -23.73
N ARG A 43 12.56 -1.43 -24.50
CA ARG A 43 13.63 -2.41 -24.37
C ARG A 43 15.00 -1.81 -24.78
N ARG A 44 16.03 -2.32 -24.14
CA ARG A 44 17.44 -2.11 -24.48
C ARG A 44 18.08 -3.46 -24.86
N ASP A 45 19.13 -3.39 -25.66
CA ASP A 45 19.89 -4.59 -26.06
C ASP A 45 20.91 -5.03 -25.01
N ASP A 46 21.16 -4.19 -23.96
CA ASP A 46 22.03 -4.52 -22.83
C ASP A 46 21.20 -4.94 -21.58
N ARG A 47 21.88 -5.38 -20.54
CA ARG A 47 21.25 -5.79 -19.25
C ARG A 47 21.11 -4.65 -18.27
N LYS A 48 20.94 -3.40 -18.75
CA LYS A 48 20.83 -2.22 -17.88
C LYS A 48 19.43 -1.65 -17.88
N VAL A 49 18.97 -1.21 -16.70
CA VAL A 49 17.80 -0.34 -16.56
C VAL A 49 18.30 1.08 -16.33
N VAL A 50 17.93 1.99 -17.24
CA VAL A 50 18.25 3.43 -17.16
C VAL A 50 16.92 4.17 -16.97
N MET A 51 16.79 4.93 -15.87
CA MET A 51 15.54 5.56 -15.49
C MET A 51 15.72 7.06 -15.27
N TRP A 52 14.71 7.83 -15.68
CA TRP A 52 14.56 9.24 -15.39
C TRP A 52 13.24 9.48 -14.64
N ALA A 53 13.31 10.12 -13.48
CA ALA A 53 12.12 10.52 -12.71
C ALA A 53 11.92 12.03 -12.79
N GLU A 54 10.85 12.44 -13.46
CA GLU A 54 10.53 13.85 -13.73
C GLU A 54 10.32 14.66 -12.45
N ALA A 55 9.51 14.14 -11.53
CA ALA A 55 9.12 14.83 -10.29
C ALA A 55 10.29 15.24 -9.39
N VAL A 56 11.43 14.54 -9.49
CA VAL A 56 12.65 14.83 -8.72
C VAL A 56 13.80 15.29 -9.61
N ALA A 57 13.60 15.33 -10.93
CA ALA A 57 14.60 15.66 -11.94
C ALA A 57 15.91 14.86 -11.76
N GLN A 58 15.81 13.57 -11.51
CA GLN A 58 16.93 12.67 -11.25
C GLN A 58 16.96 11.48 -12.17
N GLN A 59 18.17 11.02 -12.45
CA GLN A 59 18.44 9.81 -13.21
C GLN A 59 19.10 8.78 -12.29
N ASP A 60 18.78 7.51 -12.51
CA ASP A 60 19.51 6.37 -11.96
C ASP A 60 19.66 5.28 -13.04
N ALA A 61 20.70 4.47 -12.88
CA ALA A 61 20.92 3.31 -13.73
C ALA A 61 21.48 2.14 -12.91
N PHE A 62 21.10 0.93 -13.27
CA PHE A 62 21.61 -0.28 -12.66
C PHE A 62 21.68 -1.45 -13.66
N ASP A 63 22.54 -2.39 -13.34
CA ASP A 63 22.71 -3.64 -14.04
C ASP A 63 21.77 -4.69 -13.41
N LEU A 64 20.99 -5.38 -14.24
CA LEU A 64 20.04 -6.40 -13.79
C LEU A 64 20.74 -7.61 -13.15
N ASP A 65 21.97 -7.92 -13.57
CA ASP A 65 22.75 -9.05 -13.05
C ASP A 65 23.41 -8.72 -11.68
N ARG A 66 23.40 -7.43 -11.29
CA ARG A 66 23.97 -6.92 -10.02
C ARG A 66 23.03 -5.98 -9.29
N THR A 67 21.72 -6.22 -9.40
CA THR A 67 20.73 -5.35 -8.78
C THR A 67 20.75 -5.45 -7.25
N GLY A 68 20.98 -4.33 -6.59
CA GLY A 68 20.99 -4.21 -5.14
C GLY A 68 20.44 -2.87 -4.67
N ARG A 69 20.16 -2.77 -3.37
CA ARG A 69 19.78 -1.53 -2.70
C ARG A 69 20.93 -0.53 -2.77
N VAL A 70 20.60 0.75 -2.95
CA VAL A 70 21.55 1.87 -2.92
C VAL A 70 21.15 2.89 -1.85
N ASN A 71 22.14 3.49 -1.17
CA ASN A 71 21.87 4.41 -0.06
C ASN A 71 21.68 5.87 -0.50
N LYS A 72 22.05 6.21 -1.72
CA LYS A 72 22.07 7.59 -2.24
C LYS A 72 20.86 7.96 -3.10
N CYS A 73 19.91 7.05 -3.24
CA CYS A 73 18.74 7.26 -4.08
C CYS A 73 17.55 6.46 -3.53
N ASP A 74 16.68 7.13 -2.79
CA ASP A 74 15.57 6.44 -2.13
C ASP A 74 14.52 5.95 -3.14
N TRP A 75 14.12 6.80 -4.10
CA TRP A 75 13.08 6.46 -5.07
C TRP A 75 13.48 5.31 -6.01
N CYS A 76 14.76 5.22 -6.38
CA CYS A 76 15.22 4.17 -7.29
C CYS A 76 15.16 2.77 -6.67
N ASN A 77 15.19 2.66 -5.33
CA ASN A 77 15.15 1.38 -4.65
C ASN A 77 13.80 0.67 -4.84
N TYR A 78 12.71 1.38 -5.05
CA TYR A 78 11.42 0.77 -5.39
C TYR A 78 11.50 0.02 -6.72
N VAL A 79 11.98 0.66 -7.78
CA VAL A 79 12.11 0.04 -9.11
C VAL A 79 13.18 -1.06 -9.12
N ARG A 80 14.32 -0.84 -8.47
CA ARG A 80 15.39 -1.84 -8.30
C ARG A 80 14.86 -3.09 -7.60
N GLY A 81 14.08 -2.92 -6.53
CA GLY A 81 13.47 -4.01 -5.79
C GLY A 81 12.52 -4.83 -6.64
N VAL A 82 11.64 -4.17 -7.37
CA VAL A 82 10.70 -4.83 -8.28
C VAL A 82 11.44 -5.62 -9.37
N ALA A 83 12.43 -5.02 -10.05
CA ALA A 83 13.22 -5.69 -11.07
C ALA A 83 13.95 -6.93 -10.53
N ALA A 84 14.60 -6.80 -9.36
CA ALA A 84 15.31 -7.90 -8.71
C ALA A 84 14.37 -9.05 -8.31
N LEU A 85 13.18 -8.73 -7.79
CA LEU A 85 12.23 -9.75 -7.34
C LEU A 85 11.50 -10.40 -8.52
N LEU A 86 11.24 -9.69 -9.61
CA LEU A 86 10.75 -10.28 -10.86
C LEU A 86 11.77 -11.30 -11.42
N ALA A 87 13.04 -10.94 -11.47
CA ALA A 87 14.09 -11.86 -11.91
C ALA A 87 14.18 -13.10 -10.99
N ARG A 88 14.12 -12.94 -9.68
CA ARG A 88 14.05 -14.06 -8.71
C ARG A 88 12.81 -14.93 -8.86
N ALA A 89 11.70 -14.36 -9.34
CA ALA A 89 10.47 -15.09 -9.65
C ALA A 89 10.53 -15.83 -11.01
N GLY A 90 11.66 -15.77 -11.72
CA GLY A 90 11.88 -16.46 -13.00
C GLY A 90 11.50 -15.65 -14.23
N VAL A 91 11.21 -14.36 -14.09
CA VAL A 91 10.96 -13.47 -15.23
C VAL A 91 12.30 -13.05 -15.85
N ASP A 92 12.50 -13.28 -17.13
CA ASP A 92 13.66 -12.75 -17.87
C ASP A 92 13.46 -11.26 -18.17
N VAL A 93 13.72 -10.43 -17.15
CA VAL A 93 13.58 -8.98 -17.24
C VAL A 93 14.63 -8.44 -18.21
N PRO A 94 14.24 -7.80 -19.33
CA PRO A 94 15.18 -7.21 -20.27
C PRO A 94 15.74 -5.90 -19.74
N GLY A 95 16.86 -5.43 -20.32
CA GLY A 95 17.29 -4.05 -20.14
C GLY A 95 16.22 -3.08 -20.60
N ALA A 96 16.12 -1.92 -19.96
CA ALA A 96 15.05 -0.96 -20.22
C ALA A 96 15.51 0.50 -20.09
N ASP A 97 15.04 1.36 -20.97
CA ASP A 97 14.96 2.81 -20.73
C ASP A 97 13.58 3.10 -20.17
N VAL A 98 13.53 3.81 -19.04
CA VAL A 98 12.30 4.08 -18.30
C VAL A 98 12.19 5.57 -17.99
N VAL A 99 11.06 6.17 -18.30
CA VAL A 99 10.69 7.52 -17.88
C VAL A 99 9.51 7.44 -16.93
N ILE A 100 9.64 8.07 -15.78
CA ILE A 100 8.65 8.07 -14.70
C ILE A 100 8.16 9.52 -14.56
N ALA A 101 6.86 9.72 -14.75
CA ALA A 101 6.17 10.99 -14.55
C ALA A 101 4.87 10.73 -13.77
N GLY A 102 4.27 11.78 -13.21
CA GLY A 102 3.01 11.62 -12.50
C GLY A 102 2.59 12.86 -11.74
N ASP A 103 1.38 12.83 -11.23
CA ASP A 103 0.74 13.92 -10.50
C ASP A 103 0.43 13.58 -9.04
N LEU A 104 0.95 12.46 -8.54
CA LEU A 104 0.87 12.09 -7.13
C LEU A 104 1.84 12.93 -6.29
N PRO A 105 1.37 13.62 -5.23
CA PRO A 105 2.26 14.33 -4.33
C PRO A 105 3.17 13.36 -3.58
N ILE A 106 4.48 13.57 -3.71
CA ILE A 106 5.48 12.75 -3.00
C ILE A 106 5.33 12.96 -1.49
N GLY A 107 5.17 11.88 -0.74
CA GLY A 107 4.99 11.93 0.72
C GLY A 107 3.60 12.40 1.17
N GLY A 108 2.66 12.62 0.26
CA GLY A 108 1.30 13.07 0.55
C GLY A 108 0.37 12.00 1.14
N GLY A 109 0.85 10.78 1.34
CA GLY A 109 0.04 9.68 1.90
C GLY A 109 -0.89 9.01 0.89
N LEU A 110 -0.70 9.26 -0.42
CA LEU A 110 -1.51 8.70 -1.52
C LEU A 110 -0.82 7.52 -2.23
N SER A 111 0.11 6.86 -1.55
CA SER A 111 0.83 5.66 -2.02
C SER A 111 1.58 5.82 -3.33
N SER A 112 2.33 6.91 -3.44
CA SER A 112 3.22 7.09 -4.61
C SER A 112 4.26 5.98 -4.74
N SER A 113 4.73 5.37 -3.63
CA SER A 113 5.62 4.21 -3.64
C SER A 113 4.96 2.99 -4.30
N ALA A 114 3.78 2.59 -3.83
CA ALA A 114 3.06 1.45 -4.39
C ALA A 114 2.66 1.68 -5.86
N SER A 115 2.25 2.90 -6.20
CA SER A 115 1.98 3.29 -7.60
C SER A 115 3.23 3.12 -8.47
N LEU A 116 4.40 3.55 -8.01
CA LEU A 116 5.66 3.39 -8.72
C LEU A 116 6.08 1.92 -8.83
N GLU A 117 5.95 1.15 -7.76
CA GLU A 117 6.30 -0.27 -7.73
C GLU A 117 5.44 -1.09 -8.70
N VAL A 118 4.11 -0.98 -8.56
CA VAL A 118 3.15 -1.74 -9.37
C VAL A 118 3.26 -1.33 -10.85
N GLY A 119 3.34 -0.02 -11.12
CA GLY A 119 3.53 0.47 -12.48
C GLY A 119 4.84 -0.03 -13.12
N SER A 120 5.94 -0.02 -12.37
CA SER A 120 7.23 -0.57 -12.82
C SER A 120 7.13 -2.08 -13.05
N GLY A 121 6.42 -2.81 -12.18
CA GLY A 121 6.18 -4.24 -12.33
C GLY A 121 5.45 -4.55 -13.63
N TYR A 122 4.36 -3.87 -13.93
CA TYR A 122 3.63 -4.05 -15.17
C TYR A 122 4.46 -3.65 -16.40
N ALA A 123 5.23 -2.56 -16.34
CA ALA A 123 6.07 -2.13 -17.44
C ALA A 123 7.17 -3.15 -17.77
N LEU A 124 7.83 -3.68 -16.74
CA LEU A 124 8.90 -4.69 -16.91
C LEU A 124 8.33 -6.04 -17.37
N LEU A 125 7.16 -6.45 -16.87
CA LEU A 125 6.46 -7.65 -17.34
C LEU A 125 6.06 -7.52 -18.83
N ALA A 126 5.51 -6.37 -19.22
CA ALA A 126 5.16 -6.11 -20.62
C ALA A 126 6.38 -6.16 -21.55
N LEU A 127 7.51 -5.56 -21.14
CA LEU A 127 8.77 -5.66 -21.89
C LEU A 127 9.31 -7.09 -21.96
N ALA A 128 9.14 -7.88 -20.90
CA ALA A 128 9.54 -9.28 -20.89
C ALA A 128 8.62 -10.19 -21.72
N GLY A 129 7.44 -9.72 -22.13
CA GLY A 129 6.39 -10.55 -22.71
C GLY A 129 5.86 -11.60 -21.73
N ALA A 130 5.91 -11.30 -20.43
CA ALA A 130 5.53 -12.20 -19.35
C ALA A 130 4.25 -11.72 -18.64
N GLU A 131 3.51 -12.65 -18.10
CA GLU A 131 2.33 -12.38 -17.25
C GLU A 131 2.59 -12.82 -15.83
N MET A 132 1.96 -12.16 -14.88
CA MET A 132 1.99 -12.52 -13.47
C MET A 132 0.59 -12.33 -12.88
N ASP A 133 0.19 -13.24 -11.99
CA ASP A 133 -1.04 -13.07 -11.22
C ASP A 133 -1.02 -11.76 -10.44
N ARG A 134 -2.17 -11.08 -10.39
CA ARG A 134 -2.30 -9.73 -9.78
C ARG A 134 -1.93 -9.72 -8.31
N LEU A 135 -2.38 -10.72 -7.55
CA LEU A 135 -2.06 -10.82 -6.12
C LEU A 135 -0.57 -11.07 -5.93
N ARG A 136 0.01 -11.94 -6.78
CA ARG A 136 1.45 -12.21 -6.76
C ARG A 136 2.26 -10.95 -7.03
N LEU A 137 1.84 -10.13 -7.99
CA LEU A 137 2.50 -8.85 -8.28
C LEU A 137 2.41 -7.89 -7.09
N ALA A 138 1.23 -7.73 -6.48
CA ALA A 138 1.06 -6.89 -5.30
C ALA A 138 1.97 -7.33 -4.15
N GLN A 139 2.05 -8.63 -3.87
CA GLN A 139 2.93 -9.20 -2.85
C GLN A 139 4.41 -9.01 -3.17
N LEU A 140 4.79 -9.14 -4.45
CA LEU A 140 6.15 -8.89 -4.90
C LEU A 140 6.55 -7.43 -4.70
N CYS A 141 5.68 -6.49 -5.04
CA CYS A 141 5.90 -5.06 -4.82
C CYS A 141 6.04 -4.73 -3.32
N GLN A 142 5.18 -5.29 -2.46
CA GLN A 142 5.35 -5.15 -1.00
C GLN A 142 6.70 -5.69 -0.51
N GLN A 143 7.14 -6.86 -1.01
CA GLN A 143 8.46 -7.41 -0.68
C GLN A 143 9.60 -6.50 -1.16
N ALA A 144 9.45 -5.85 -2.32
CA ALA A 144 10.40 -4.87 -2.82
C ALA A 144 10.50 -3.68 -1.86
N GLU A 145 9.39 -3.15 -1.39
CA GLU A 145 9.36 -2.05 -0.42
C GLU A 145 10.04 -2.45 0.90
N HIS A 146 9.78 -3.66 1.41
CA HIS A 146 10.43 -4.17 2.62
C HIS A 146 11.94 -4.35 2.45
N GLN A 147 12.39 -5.00 1.37
CA GLN A 147 13.79 -5.40 1.21
C GLN A 147 14.67 -4.28 0.68
N PHE A 148 14.16 -3.41 -0.20
CA PHE A 148 14.95 -2.39 -0.89
C PHE A 148 14.71 -0.98 -0.36
N ALA A 149 13.48 -0.60 -0.02
CA ALA A 149 13.20 0.69 0.61
C ALA A 149 13.34 0.63 2.14
N GLY A 150 13.16 -0.55 2.76
CA GLY A 150 13.27 -0.75 4.21
C GLY A 150 12.04 -0.27 4.98
N VAL A 151 10.89 -0.19 4.32
CA VAL A 151 9.62 0.24 4.91
C VAL A 151 8.75 -0.98 5.18
N PRO A 152 8.47 -1.35 6.44
CA PRO A 152 7.68 -2.53 6.78
C PRO A 152 6.16 -2.23 6.67
N CYS A 153 5.68 -1.94 5.46
CA CYS A 153 4.27 -1.65 5.19
C CYS A 153 3.37 -2.91 5.22
N GLY A 154 2.04 -2.70 5.34
CA GLY A 154 1.04 -3.73 5.01
C GLY A 154 0.90 -3.91 3.49
N LEU A 155 -0.01 -4.79 3.06
CA LEU A 155 -0.25 -5.05 1.63
C LEU A 155 -1.28 -4.09 1.01
N MET A 156 -2.00 -3.32 1.82
CA MET A 156 -3.14 -2.50 1.40
C MET A 156 -2.83 -1.60 0.19
N ASP A 157 -1.67 -0.96 0.19
CA ASP A 157 -1.29 0.04 -0.81
C ASP A 157 -1.13 -0.58 -2.19
N GLN A 158 -0.28 -1.60 -2.32
CA GLN A 158 -0.05 -2.32 -3.57
C GLN A 158 -1.31 -3.06 -4.02
N TYR A 159 -2.08 -3.59 -3.07
CA TYR A 159 -3.34 -4.26 -3.36
C TYR A 159 -4.37 -3.31 -3.96
N ALA A 160 -4.55 -2.13 -3.37
CA ALA A 160 -5.48 -1.13 -3.86
C ALA A 160 -5.12 -0.62 -5.27
N VAL A 161 -3.82 -0.46 -5.54
CA VAL A 161 -3.32 -0.08 -6.88
C VAL A 161 -3.62 -1.15 -7.93
N VAL A 162 -3.45 -2.43 -7.57
CA VAL A 162 -3.62 -3.57 -8.51
C VAL A 162 -5.10 -3.90 -8.76
N PHE A 163 -5.94 -3.84 -7.73
CA PHE A 163 -7.34 -4.29 -7.78
C PHE A 163 -8.35 -3.15 -7.85
N GLY A 164 -7.92 -1.89 -7.75
CA GLY A 164 -8.80 -0.73 -7.82
C GLY A 164 -9.64 -0.68 -9.08
N ARG A 165 -10.89 -0.22 -8.94
CA ARG A 165 -11.82 0.03 -10.03
C ARG A 165 -12.46 1.39 -9.86
N ALA A 166 -12.71 2.07 -10.97
CA ALA A 166 -13.39 3.36 -10.95
C ALA A 166 -14.75 3.25 -10.24
N GLY A 167 -15.06 4.23 -9.41
CA GLY A 167 -16.31 4.31 -8.67
C GLY A 167 -16.48 3.30 -7.53
N GLN A 168 -15.42 2.56 -7.16
CA GLN A 168 -15.51 1.51 -6.15
C GLN A 168 -14.38 1.58 -5.13
N ALA A 169 -14.73 1.41 -3.86
CA ALA A 169 -13.79 1.10 -2.79
C ALA A 169 -13.59 -0.42 -2.67
N ILE A 170 -12.52 -0.83 -2.04
CA ILE A 170 -12.16 -2.24 -1.84
C ILE A 170 -12.26 -2.55 -0.34
N ARG A 171 -13.30 -3.26 0.09
CA ARG A 171 -13.30 -3.87 1.43
C ARG A 171 -12.42 -5.10 1.40
N MET A 172 -11.21 -4.99 1.93
CA MET A 172 -10.22 -6.07 1.92
C MET A 172 -10.00 -6.60 3.34
N ASP A 173 -10.02 -7.92 3.48
CA ASP A 173 -9.52 -8.62 4.67
C ASP A 173 -8.01 -8.84 4.50
N CYS A 174 -7.20 -8.15 5.30
CA CYS A 174 -5.74 -8.21 5.21
C CYS A 174 -5.15 -9.54 5.72
N ARG A 175 -5.95 -10.40 6.36
CA ARG A 175 -5.54 -11.72 6.81
C ARG A 175 -5.73 -12.77 5.71
N THR A 176 -6.91 -12.80 5.10
CA THR A 176 -7.28 -13.80 4.07
C THR A 176 -6.98 -13.34 2.66
N LEU A 177 -6.75 -12.05 2.46
CA LEU A 177 -6.61 -11.36 1.18
C LEU A 177 -7.86 -11.44 0.29
N ALA A 178 -8.98 -11.86 0.86
CA ALA A 178 -10.26 -11.77 0.18
C ALA A 178 -10.74 -10.32 0.14
N HIS A 179 -11.43 -9.94 -0.94
CA HIS A 179 -11.99 -8.61 -1.05
C HIS A 179 -13.37 -8.58 -1.68
N GLN A 180 -14.09 -7.52 -1.40
CA GLN A 180 -15.36 -7.16 -2.03
C GLN A 180 -15.27 -5.72 -2.53
N LEU A 181 -15.74 -5.48 -3.73
CA LEU A 181 -15.88 -4.13 -4.27
C LEU A 181 -17.17 -3.50 -3.73
N VAL A 182 -17.04 -2.27 -3.24
CA VAL A 182 -18.12 -1.50 -2.61
C VAL A 182 -18.35 -0.24 -3.44
N PRO A 183 -19.55 -0.01 -3.99
CA PRO A 183 -19.86 1.22 -4.71
C PRO A 183 -19.61 2.44 -3.84
N CYS A 184 -18.89 3.43 -4.39
CA CYS A 184 -18.57 4.67 -3.66
C CYS A 184 -18.61 5.91 -4.57
N ASP A 185 -19.20 5.78 -5.76
CA ASP A 185 -19.41 6.86 -6.71
C ASP A 185 -20.90 7.22 -6.77
N HIS A 186 -21.22 8.48 -6.51
CA HIS A 186 -22.57 9.00 -6.57
C HIS A 186 -22.52 10.51 -6.85
N GLU A 187 -23.35 11.00 -7.77
CA GLU A 187 -23.34 12.39 -8.22
C GLU A 187 -23.58 13.44 -7.13
N ALA A 188 -24.20 13.03 -6.00
CA ALA A 188 -24.47 13.91 -4.85
C ALA A 188 -23.31 14.03 -3.88
N ILE A 189 -22.19 13.34 -4.08
CA ILE A 189 -21.03 13.38 -3.16
C ILE A 189 -19.74 13.71 -3.93
N ALA A 190 -18.77 14.24 -3.19
CA ALA A 190 -17.41 14.39 -3.65
C ALA A 190 -16.44 13.90 -2.58
N TRP A 191 -15.44 13.13 -2.99
CA TRP A 191 -14.33 12.75 -2.13
C TRP A 191 -13.28 13.84 -2.14
N VAL A 192 -12.99 14.42 -0.98
CA VAL A 192 -12.02 15.50 -0.85
C VAL A 192 -10.82 15.03 -0.05
N VAL A 193 -9.64 15.07 -0.64
CA VAL A 193 -8.38 14.74 0.03
C VAL A 193 -7.68 16.04 0.42
N LEU A 194 -7.47 16.25 1.73
CA LEU A 194 -6.79 17.41 2.28
C LEU A 194 -5.36 17.03 2.68
N ASP A 195 -4.37 17.62 2.01
CA ASP A 195 -2.97 17.47 2.40
C ASP A 195 -2.64 18.42 3.55
N SER A 196 -2.39 17.85 4.73
CA SER A 196 -2.03 18.61 5.93
C SER A 196 -0.66 19.30 5.86
N LYS A 197 0.13 19.04 4.81
CA LYS A 197 1.53 19.51 4.65
C LYS A 197 2.45 19.14 5.82
N ALA A 198 2.02 18.23 6.70
CA ALA A 198 2.85 17.76 7.80
C ALA A 198 4.00 16.90 7.24
N PRO A 199 5.28 17.26 7.47
CA PRO A 199 6.40 16.55 6.88
C PRO A 199 6.48 15.12 7.43
N ARG A 200 6.48 14.13 6.54
CA ARG A 200 6.67 12.71 6.89
C ARG A 200 8.14 12.33 6.65
N LYS A 201 8.87 12.02 7.73
CA LYS A 201 10.16 11.32 7.62
C LYS A 201 9.88 9.82 7.72
N LEU A 202 9.98 9.09 6.63
CA LEU A 202 9.62 7.66 6.51
C LEU A 202 10.36 6.75 7.51
N GLY A 203 11.59 7.05 7.87
CA GLY A 203 12.42 6.17 8.73
C GLY A 203 12.27 6.35 10.25
N ALA A 204 11.77 7.51 10.73
CA ALA A 204 11.62 7.81 12.17
C ALA A 204 10.14 8.02 12.56
N SER A 205 9.22 7.52 11.74
CA SER A 205 7.82 7.86 11.80
C SER A 205 7.10 7.18 12.97
N GLY A 206 6.06 7.84 13.44
CA GLY A 206 5.10 7.26 14.39
C GLY A 206 4.52 5.92 13.93
N TYR A 207 4.53 5.63 12.62
CA TYR A 207 4.10 4.37 12.02
C TYR A 207 4.90 3.15 12.55
N ALA A 208 6.23 3.17 12.43
CA ALA A 208 7.08 2.05 12.91
C ALA A 208 6.91 1.82 14.43
N ARG A 209 6.76 2.91 15.20
CA ARG A 209 6.47 2.82 16.63
C ARG A 209 5.11 2.19 16.89
N ARG A 210 4.07 2.61 16.18
CA ARG A 210 2.72 2.05 16.31
C ARG A 210 2.68 0.57 16.00
N ARG A 211 3.36 0.14 14.93
CA ARG A 211 3.48 -1.27 14.57
C ARG A 211 4.13 -2.07 15.71
N LYS A 212 5.28 -1.61 16.24
CA LYS A 212 5.94 -2.26 17.39
C LYS A 212 5.05 -2.32 18.63
N GLU A 213 4.25 -1.29 18.90
CA GLU A 213 3.28 -1.28 20.00
C GLU A 213 2.18 -2.34 19.78
N CYS A 214 1.69 -2.50 18.55
CA CYS A 214 0.72 -3.55 18.20
C CYS A 214 1.33 -4.96 18.34
N ASP A 215 2.55 -5.18 17.84
CA ASP A 215 3.25 -6.46 17.97
C ASP A 215 3.45 -6.84 19.45
N LYS A 216 3.82 -5.86 20.29
CA LYS A 216 3.95 -6.05 21.74
C LYS A 216 2.61 -6.39 22.40
N ALA A 217 1.53 -5.70 22.01
CA ALA A 217 0.19 -5.97 22.53
C ALA A 217 -0.27 -7.39 22.18
N LEU A 218 -0.07 -7.82 20.95
CA LEU A 218 -0.39 -9.18 20.50
C LEU A 218 0.38 -10.23 21.32
N ALA A 219 1.67 -10.01 21.56
CA ALA A 219 2.48 -10.92 22.37
C ALA A 219 1.97 -11.05 23.83
N ILE A 220 1.48 -9.96 24.42
CA ILE A 220 0.89 -9.95 25.77
C ILE A 220 -0.43 -10.72 25.79
N ILE A 221 -1.31 -10.49 24.80
CA ILE A 221 -2.61 -11.16 24.67
C ILE A 221 -2.42 -12.68 24.52
N ARG A 222 -1.48 -13.09 23.67
CA ARG A 222 -1.11 -14.52 23.55
C ARG A 222 -0.58 -15.13 24.85
N LYS A 223 0.26 -14.41 25.56
CA LYS A 223 0.77 -14.83 26.88
C LYS A 223 -0.35 -14.94 27.92
N ALA A 224 -1.44 -14.22 27.76
CA ALA A 224 -2.62 -14.30 28.61
C ALA A 224 -3.49 -15.54 28.35
N GLY A 225 -3.13 -16.35 27.31
CA GLY A 225 -3.82 -17.60 26.98
C GLY A 225 -4.83 -17.49 25.85
N HIS A 226 -4.89 -16.34 25.13
CA HIS A 226 -5.78 -16.18 23.98
C HIS A 226 -5.09 -16.66 22.70
N ASP A 227 -5.76 -17.58 21.98
CA ASP A 227 -5.27 -18.15 20.71
C ASP A 227 -5.66 -17.22 19.55
N VAL A 228 -4.86 -16.19 19.35
CA VAL A 228 -5.03 -15.22 18.25
C VAL A 228 -3.74 -15.08 17.46
N THR A 229 -3.83 -14.98 16.14
CA THR A 229 -2.66 -14.83 15.26
C THR A 229 -2.35 -13.38 14.94
N SER A 230 -3.35 -12.49 15.05
CA SER A 230 -3.24 -11.06 14.81
C SER A 230 -4.17 -10.27 15.72
N LEU A 231 -3.97 -8.94 15.82
CA LEU A 231 -4.92 -8.07 16.56
C LEU A 231 -6.28 -7.98 15.87
N GLY A 232 -6.38 -8.29 14.58
CA GLY A 232 -7.65 -8.35 13.85
C GLY A 232 -8.60 -9.44 14.34
N GLU A 233 -8.10 -10.44 15.06
CA GLU A 233 -8.89 -11.51 15.67
C GLU A 233 -9.30 -11.22 17.13
N VAL A 234 -8.80 -10.14 17.69
CA VAL A 234 -9.07 -9.76 19.08
C VAL A 234 -10.49 -9.15 19.18
N THR A 235 -11.29 -9.67 20.11
CA THR A 235 -12.61 -9.14 20.42
C THR A 235 -12.53 -8.07 21.51
N LEU A 236 -13.61 -7.29 21.68
CA LEU A 236 -13.71 -6.33 22.79
C LEU A 236 -13.63 -7.04 24.16
N GLU A 237 -14.20 -8.24 24.28
CA GLU A 237 -14.13 -9.06 25.49
C GLU A 237 -12.67 -9.45 25.81
N THR A 238 -11.93 -9.94 24.82
CA THR A 238 -10.49 -10.26 24.95
C THR A 238 -9.69 -9.03 25.37
N LEU A 239 -9.96 -7.88 24.77
CA LEU A 239 -9.30 -6.63 25.12
C LEU A 239 -9.53 -6.28 26.60
N LEU A 240 -10.79 -6.30 27.06
CA LEU A 240 -11.14 -5.98 28.44
C LEU A 240 -10.50 -6.96 29.44
N ALA A 241 -10.45 -8.25 29.11
CA ALA A 241 -9.79 -9.26 29.95
C ALA A 241 -8.26 -9.07 30.07
N CYS A 242 -7.65 -8.37 29.10
CA CYS A 242 -6.21 -8.13 29.07
C CYS A 242 -5.81 -6.69 29.45
N GLU A 243 -6.74 -5.80 29.75
CA GLU A 243 -6.49 -4.35 29.88
C GLU A 243 -5.41 -4.03 30.92
N ASP A 244 -5.46 -4.64 32.10
CA ASP A 244 -4.46 -4.44 33.16
C ASP A 244 -3.04 -4.86 32.74
N ARG A 245 -2.91 -5.92 31.92
CA ARG A 245 -1.62 -6.42 31.45
C ARG A 245 -1.06 -5.58 30.31
N LEU A 246 -1.91 -5.01 29.50
CA LEU A 246 -1.54 -4.16 28.36
C LEU A 246 -1.08 -2.78 28.82
N GLY A 247 -1.70 -2.23 29.85
CA GLY A 247 -1.52 -0.85 30.25
C GLY A 247 -2.09 0.15 29.23
N GLU A 248 -2.18 1.41 29.59
CA GLU A 248 -2.94 2.43 28.87
C GLU A 248 -2.59 2.55 27.36
N THR A 249 -1.29 2.59 27.04
CA THR A 249 -0.86 2.81 25.65
C THR A 249 -1.24 1.65 24.74
N LEU A 250 -0.96 0.40 25.14
CA LEU A 250 -1.25 -0.76 24.30
C LEU A 250 -2.74 -1.05 24.25
N THR A 251 -3.48 -0.83 25.32
CA THR A 251 -4.94 -0.90 25.35
C THR A 251 -5.53 0.02 24.28
N ARG A 252 -5.06 1.27 24.18
CA ARG A 252 -5.51 2.20 23.13
C ARG A 252 -5.22 1.68 21.72
N ARG A 253 -4.07 0.99 21.48
CA ARG A 253 -3.76 0.41 20.17
C ARG A 253 -4.73 -0.73 19.82
N VAL A 254 -4.94 -1.66 20.75
CA VAL A 254 -5.85 -2.79 20.52
C VAL A 254 -7.29 -2.30 20.35
N ARG A 255 -7.74 -1.37 21.20
CA ARG A 255 -9.07 -0.78 21.08
C ARG A 255 -9.29 -0.12 19.73
N HIS A 256 -8.30 0.62 19.23
CA HIS A 256 -8.37 1.21 17.90
C HIS A 256 -8.57 0.13 16.82
N VAL A 257 -7.74 -0.92 16.82
CA VAL A 257 -7.85 -2.00 15.82
C VAL A 257 -9.24 -2.65 15.85
N VAL A 258 -9.71 -3.04 17.04
CA VAL A 258 -11.02 -3.69 17.22
C VAL A 258 -12.17 -2.80 16.73
N THR A 259 -12.17 -1.53 17.15
CA THR A 259 -13.25 -0.61 16.78
C THR A 259 -13.17 -0.14 15.35
N GLU A 260 -11.96 -0.02 14.78
CA GLU A 260 -11.77 0.39 13.40
C GLU A 260 -12.25 -0.69 12.42
N ILE A 261 -12.01 -1.96 12.72
CA ILE A 261 -12.55 -3.07 11.94
C ILE A 261 -14.10 -3.03 11.93
N GLY A 262 -14.71 -2.77 13.07
CA GLY A 262 -16.16 -2.58 13.14
C GLY A 262 -16.65 -1.42 12.26
N ARG A 263 -15.93 -0.28 12.28
CA ARG A 263 -16.24 0.86 11.39
C ARG A 263 -16.11 0.53 9.91
N VAL A 264 -15.16 -0.29 9.52
CA VAL A 264 -15.02 -0.73 8.11
C VAL A 264 -16.21 -1.59 7.68
N VAL A 265 -16.65 -2.53 8.53
CA VAL A 265 -17.84 -3.36 8.24
C VAL A 265 -19.07 -2.47 8.07
N GLU A 266 -19.40 -1.70 9.09
CA GLU A 266 -20.58 -0.82 9.09
C GLU A 266 -20.51 0.22 7.95
N GLY A 267 -19.33 0.79 7.72
CA GLY A 267 -19.12 1.79 6.69
C GLY A 267 -19.30 1.24 5.28
N SER A 268 -18.81 0.02 5.01
CA SER A 268 -19.01 -0.62 3.71
C SER A 268 -20.49 -0.94 3.45
N ASP A 269 -21.24 -1.29 4.51
CA ASP A 269 -22.68 -1.52 4.41
C ASP A 269 -23.42 -0.20 4.13
N TYR A 270 -23.06 0.90 4.81
CA TYR A 270 -23.64 2.22 4.54
C TYR A 270 -23.37 2.72 3.10
N LEU A 271 -22.14 2.53 2.59
CA LEU A 271 -21.84 2.87 1.19
C LEU A 271 -22.68 2.04 0.21
N SER A 272 -22.83 0.74 0.48
CA SER A 272 -23.59 -0.17 -0.38
C SER A 272 -25.07 0.18 -0.51
N ILE A 273 -25.65 0.85 0.51
CA ILE A 273 -27.05 1.30 0.51
C ILE A 273 -27.19 2.81 0.30
N GLY A 274 -26.11 3.50 -0.09
CA GLY A 274 -26.14 4.94 -0.41
C GLY A 274 -26.26 5.88 0.81
N ARG A 275 -26.00 5.40 2.04
CA ARG A 275 -26.06 6.21 3.27
C ARG A 275 -24.72 6.90 3.54
N TYR A 276 -24.31 7.76 2.62
CA TYR A 276 -23.06 8.53 2.69
C TYR A 276 -22.97 9.44 3.91
N ASP A 277 -24.12 9.92 4.42
CA ASP A 277 -24.22 10.71 5.64
C ASP A 277 -23.73 9.92 6.88
N LEU A 278 -24.13 8.66 6.98
CA LEU A 278 -23.70 7.76 8.07
C LEU A 278 -22.25 7.35 7.91
N PHE A 279 -21.82 7.07 6.66
CA PHE A 279 -20.42 6.78 6.38
C PHE A 279 -19.51 7.94 6.79
N GLY A 280 -19.87 9.19 6.47
CA GLY A 280 -19.11 10.37 6.88
C GLY A 280 -18.96 10.49 8.41
N ARG A 281 -19.98 10.11 9.18
CA ARG A 281 -19.86 10.05 10.66
C ARG A 281 -18.84 9.03 11.13
N LEU A 282 -18.73 7.87 10.45
CA LEU A 282 -17.72 6.86 10.77
C LEU A 282 -16.31 7.35 10.43
N MET A 283 -16.13 8.07 9.32
CA MET A 283 -14.85 8.70 8.98
C MET A 283 -14.40 9.67 10.08
N TYR A 284 -15.31 10.52 10.61
CA TYR A 284 -15.00 11.40 11.73
C TYR A 284 -14.71 10.62 13.03
N ALA A 285 -15.38 9.49 13.25
CA ALA A 285 -15.12 8.63 14.42
C ALA A 285 -13.76 7.92 14.32
N SER A 286 -13.35 7.52 13.12
CA SER A 286 -12.02 6.97 12.85
C SER A 286 -10.91 8.02 13.07
N HIS A 287 -11.17 9.28 12.70
CA HIS A 287 -10.20 10.38 12.82
C HIS A 287 -9.92 10.76 14.29
N ARG A 288 -10.90 10.65 15.20
CA ARG A 288 -10.78 10.95 16.63
C ARG A 288 -10.07 9.87 17.43
#